data_d572a129b18c2b0ad6df4eea9bb21e99
#
_entry.id   d572a129b18c2b0ad6df4eea9bb21e99
#
_cell.length_a   1.000
_cell.length_b   1.000
_cell.length_c   1.000
_cell.angle_alpha   90.00
_cell.angle_beta   90.00
_cell.angle_gamma   90.00
#
_symmetry.space_group_name_H-M   'P 1'
#
loop_
_entity.id
_entity.type
_entity.pdbx_description
1 polymer ?
#
loop_
_entity_poly.entity_id
_entity_poly.type
_entity_poly.pdbx_seq_one_letter_code
_entity_poly.pdbx_strand_id
1 'polypeptide(L)'
;MKSIIVGGGIAGLATAIGLHNKGFDTAVYEAAPAFTPAGAGILLAPNGMEVLKRTNLDLFHRVQQLGNQITRLQVVTHTHKKLAGADFKTGNLCYAIHRAALIGALAEQLPPEALHTHKRFEKFTEGSSGIKVSFEDGSQASGDFLVATDGIHSRVRGQLLGKLPYRYAQQTCWRAIVPFKLPQGYQHTFTEMWGNEPGLRVGFGAIDDEHIYFFATYFTSAGGKDDPKSLKQDLLSIYKDFPPLVLDFIKTAQVANILRNDIYDLNPGSQWHRGRVALVGDAAHATTPNMGQGGNQALESAWVLAECMAKVVQQPQRLTTGFAQYQQQRLKKAHKVVKDSWRISRLVNLKSGIARGVRNLAMQYMPPRLAEANMEKVYALEYDF
;
A
#
# COMPACT_ATOMS: atom_id res chain seq x y z
N MET A 1 9.85 -25.89 -9.49
CA MET A 1 10.03 -25.48 -8.06
C MET A 1 8.70 -24.99 -7.54
N LYS A 2 8.39 -25.33 -6.28
CA LYS A 2 7.15 -24.93 -5.60
C LYS A 2 7.40 -23.78 -4.63
N SER A 3 6.67 -22.69 -4.79
CA SER A 3 6.69 -21.52 -3.90
C SER A 3 5.48 -21.53 -2.95
N ILE A 4 5.75 -21.30 -1.67
CA ILE A 4 4.72 -21.04 -0.66
C ILE A 4 4.67 -19.54 -0.42
N ILE A 5 3.50 -18.91 -0.60
CA ILE A 5 3.31 -17.49 -0.37
C ILE A 5 2.36 -17.32 0.81
N VAL A 6 2.82 -16.67 1.88
CA VAL A 6 2.02 -16.40 3.08
C VAL A 6 1.54 -14.96 3.08
N GLY A 7 0.20 -14.80 2.98
CA GLY A 7 -0.51 -13.53 2.87
C GLY A 7 -1.07 -13.29 1.46
N GLY A 8 -2.39 -13.17 1.34
CA GLY A 8 -3.15 -12.98 0.08
C GLY A 8 -3.51 -11.53 -0.23
N GLY A 9 -2.73 -10.56 0.27
CA GLY A 9 -2.86 -9.17 -0.09
C GLY A 9 -2.26 -8.85 -1.47
N ILE A 10 -2.19 -7.55 -1.82
CA ILE A 10 -1.64 -7.08 -3.10
C ILE A 10 -0.23 -7.64 -3.36
N ALA A 11 0.66 -7.61 -2.34
CA ALA A 11 2.01 -8.14 -2.47
C ALA A 11 2.02 -9.65 -2.79
N GLY A 12 1.18 -10.43 -2.08
CA GLY A 12 1.16 -11.89 -2.22
C GLY A 12 0.61 -12.35 -3.55
N LEU A 13 -0.54 -11.82 -3.95
CA LEU A 13 -1.15 -12.16 -5.23
C LEU A 13 -0.27 -11.72 -6.40
N ALA A 14 0.28 -10.49 -6.36
CA ALA A 14 1.20 -10.03 -7.41
C ALA A 14 2.49 -10.87 -7.47
N THR A 15 3.01 -11.31 -6.32
CA THR A 15 4.16 -12.23 -6.26
C THR A 15 3.81 -13.59 -6.88
N ALA A 16 2.63 -14.13 -6.53
CA ALA A 16 2.17 -15.40 -7.08
C ALA A 16 2.03 -15.33 -8.61
N ILE A 17 1.38 -14.29 -9.14
CA ILE A 17 1.23 -14.09 -10.59
C ILE A 17 2.61 -13.99 -11.26
N GLY A 18 3.50 -13.16 -10.72
CA GLY A 18 4.83 -12.98 -11.27
C GLY A 18 5.65 -14.28 -11.30
N LEU A 19 5.64 -15.06 -10.22
CA LEU A 19 6.34 -16.35 -10.15
C LEU A 19 5.67 -17.41 -11.03
N HIS A 20 4.33 -17.45 -11.07
CA HIS A 20 3.58 -18.36 -11.96
C HIS A 20 3.94 -18.10 -13.43
N ASN A 21 4.01 -16.85 -13.86
CA ASN A 21 4.43 -16.46 -15.21
C ASN A 21 5.88 -16.86 -15.55
N LYS A 22 6.72 -17.08 -14.54
CA LYS A 22 8.09 -17.59 -14.69
C LYS A 22 8.20 -19.11 -14.58
N GLY A 23 7.06 -19.84 -14.46
CA GLY A 23 7.02 -21.30 -14.44
C GLY A 23 7.18 -21.94 -13.07
N PHE A 24 6.96 -21.19 -11.98
CA PHE A 24 6.91 -21.76 -10.63
C PHE A 24 5.51 -22.35 -10.34
N ASP A 25 5.46 -23.49 -9.65
CA ASP A 25 4.26 -23.96 -8.96
C ASP A 25 4.04 -23.08 -7.73
N THR A 26 2.97 -22.28 -7.69
CA THR A 26 2.74 -21.28 -6.66
C THR A 26 1.47 -21.58 -5.86
N ALA A 27 1.54 -21.44 -4.53
CA ALA A 27 0.37 -21.54 -3.66
C ALA A 27 0.36 -20.37 -2.66
N VAL A 28 -0.79 -19.67 -2.58
CA VAL A 28 -1.04 -18.53 -1.70
C VAL A 28 -1.89 -18.95 -0.52
N TYR A 29 -1.44 -18.65 0.69
CA TYR A 29 -2.11 -18.98 1.95
C TYR A 29 -2.50 -17.71 2.68
N GLU A 30 -3.81 -17.43 2.74
CA GLU A 30 -4.41 -16.24 3.33
C GLU A 30 -5.12 -16.58 4.64
N ALA A 31 -4.91 -15.77 5.69
CA ALA A 31 -5.53 -15.95 6.99
C ALA A 31 -7.03 -15.61 7.01
N ALA A 32 -7.44 -14.68 6.17
CA ALA A 32 -8.84 -14.28 6.03
C ALA A 32 -9.70 -15.36 5.35
N PRO A 33 -11.03 -15.34 5.54
CA PRO A 33 -11.94 -16.29 4.91
C PRO A 33 -12.12 -16.07 3.41
N ALA A 34 -11.72 -14.91 2.89
CA ALA A 34 -11.82 -14.57 1.48
C ALA A 34 -10.75 -13.58 1.06
N PHE A 35 -10.49 -13.48 -0.25
CA PHE A 35 -9.63 -12.49 -0.87
C PHE A 35 -10.37 -11.14 -1.11
N THR A 36 -11.17 -10.73 -0.14
CA THR A 36 -11.95 -9.48 -0.18
C THR A 36 -11.74 -8.69 1.10
N PRO A 37 -10.64 -7.92 1.23
CA PRO A 37 -10.42 -7.11 2.40
C PRO A 37 -11.46 -6.00 2.50
N ALA A 38 -11.80 -5.61 3.73
CA ALA A 38 -12.71 -4.52 4.05
C ALA A 38 -12.34 -3.21 3.35
N GLY A 39 -13.36 -2.49 2.94
CA GLY A 39 -13.34 -1.38 2.00
C GLY A 39 -12.50 -0.17 2.35
N ALA A 40 -11.31 -0.09 1.77
CA ALA A 40 -10.59 1.16 1.59
C ALA A 40 -10.29 1.36 0.10
N GLY A 41 -10.18 2.61 -0.33
CA GLY A 41 -9.65 2.93 -1.65
C GLY A 41 -8.12 2.81 -1.65
N ILE A 42 -7.57 2.64 -2.83
CA ILE A 42 -6.13 2.70 -3.08
C ILE A 42 -5.85 3.52 -4.33
N LEU A 43 -4.74 4.25 -4.31
CA LEU A 43 -4.23 4.97 -5.46
C LEU A 43 -3.12 4.14 -6.11
N LEU A 44 -3.35 3.68 -7.33
CA LEU A 44 -2.35 3.05 -8.18
C LEU A 44 -1.63 4.14 -8.96
N ALA A 45 -0.42 4.46 -8.51
CA ALA A 45 0.46 5.44 -9.13
C ALA A 45 1.14 4.88 -10.40
N PRO A 46 1.81 5.71 -11.22
CA PRO A 46 2.39 5.27 -12.48
C PRO A 46 3.29 4.04 -12.39
N ASN A 47 4.10 3.91 -11.33
CA ASN A 47 4.92 2.71 -11.11
C ASN A 47 4.08 1.45 -10.87
N GLY A 48 3.01 1.54 -10.09
CA GLY A 48 2.10 0.41 -9.87
C GLY A 48 1.38 0.00 -11.15
N MET A 49 0.86 0.96 -11.92
CA MET A 49 0.19 0.72 -13.19
C MET A 49 1.14 0.12 -14.23
N GLU A 50 2.38 0.62 -14.33
CA GLU A 50 3.37 0.08 -15.23
C GLU A 50 3.80 -1.36 -14.86
N VAL A 51 3.90 -1.67 -13.56
CA VAL A 51 4.14 -3.05 -13.09
C VAL A 51 3.00 -3.98 -13.49
N LEU A 52 1.75 -3.57 -13.30
CA LEU A 52 0.59 -4.38 -13.74
C LEU A 52 0.65 -4.66 -15.23
N LYS A 53 0.95 -3.63 -16.04
CA LYS A 53 1.10 -3.75 -17.50
C LYS A 53 2.20 -4.74 -17.90
N ARG A 54 3.37 -4.69 -17.23
CA ARG A 54 4.50 -5.61 -17.48
C ARG A 54 4.21 -7.03 -17.01
N THR A 55 3.40 -7.18 -15.99
CA THR A 55 3.08 -8.50 -15.41
C THR A 55 2.01 -9.23 -16.22
N ASN A 56 0.92 -8.53 -16.58
CA ASN A 56 -0.20 -9.08 -17.33
C ASN A 56 -1.02 -7.93 -17.95
N LEU A 57 -1.14 -7.90 -19.27
CA LEU A 57 -1.83 -6.84 -19.99
C LEU A 57 -3.35 -6.85 -19.76
N ASP A 58 -3.95 -8.04 -19.65
CA ASP A 58 -5.41 -8.18 -19.40
C ASP A 58 -5.75 -7.68 -18.00
N LEU A 59 -4.95 -8.02 -17.00
CA LEU A 59 -5.07 -7.48 -15.64
C LEU A 59 -4.94 -5.96 -15.64
N PHE A 60 -3.99 -5.40 -16.38
CA PHE A 60 -3.82 -3.95 -16.50
C PHE A 60 -5.09 -3.29 -17.05
N HIS A 61 -5.68 -3.82 -18.15
CA HIS A 61 -6.93 -3.31 -18.71
C HIS A 61 -8.11 -3.51 -17.76
N ARG A 62 -8.16 -4.65 -17.07
CA ARG A 62 -9.21 -4.92 -16.07
C ARG A 62 -9.17 -3.88 -14.93
N VAL A 63 -7.98 -3.54 -14.44
CA VAL A 63 -7.81 -2.53 -13.39
C VAL A 63 -8.22 -1.13 -13.88
N GLN A 64 -7.96 -0.79 -15.14
CA GLN A 64 -8.44 0.47 -15.73
C GLN A 64 -9.98 0.55 -15.78
N GLN A 65 -10.65 -0.56 -16.09
CA GLN A 65 -12.12 -0.63 -16.10
C GLN A 65 -12.74 -0.56 -14.70
N LEU A 66 -12.05 -1.05 -13.68
CA LEU A 66 -12.53 -1.12 -12.30
C LEU A 66 -12.24 0.15 -11.49
N GLY A 67 -11.40 1.05 -11.97
CA GLY A 67 -10.98 2.25 -11.27
C GLY A 67 -11.27 3.53 -12.03
N ASN A 68 -11.20 4.66 -11.32
CA ASN A 68 -11.30 5.98 -11.91
C ASN A 68 -9.91 6.55 -12.19
N GLN A 69 -9.70 7.05 -13.40
CA GLN A 69 -8.44 7.68 -13.79
C GLN A 69 -8.26 9.02 -13.07
N ILE A 70 -7.12 9.18 -12.42
CA ILE A 70 -6.70 10.42 -11.76
C ILE A 70 -5.66 11.10 -12.65
N THR A 71 -5.98 12.31 -13.10
CA THR A 71 -5.09 13.12 -13.96
C THR A 71 -4.31 14.17 -13.17
N ARG A 72 -4.77 14.47 -11.93
CA ARG A 72 -4.16 15.49 -11.06
C ARG A 72 -4.10 15.03 -9.61
N LEU A 73 -2.98 15.31 -8.96
CA LEU A 73 -2.85 15.31 -7.51
C LEU A 73 -2.76 16.74 -7.01
N GLN A 74 -3.49 17.10 -5.96
CA GLN A 74 -3.36 18.41 -5.35
C GLN A 74 -3.39 18.37 -3.84
N VAL A 75 -2.62 19.25 -3.23
CA VAL A 75 -2.65 19.53 -1.80
C VAL A 75 -3.06 20.98 -1.62
N VAL A 76 -4.12 21.20 -0.85
CA VAL A 76 -4.66 22.53 -0.56
C VAL A 76 -4.85 22.70 0.95
N THR A 77 -4.99 23.92 1.44
CA THR A 77 -5.49 24.15 2.81
C THR A 77 -6.99 23.88 2.86
N HIS A 78 -7.56 23.71 4.06
CA HIS A 78 -9.00 23.63 4.28
C HIS A 78 -9.76 24.87 3.76
N THR A 79 -9.06 25.99 3.52
CA THR A 79 -9.59 27.22 2.90
C THR A 79 -9.31 27.28 1.40
N HIS A 80 -9.03 26.15 0.73
CA HIS A 80 -8.74 26.00 -0.70
C HIS A 80 -7.48 26.70 -1.23
N LYS A 81 -6.60 27.24 -0.37
CA LYS A 81 -5.33 27.80 -0.83
C LYS A 81 -4.41 26.65 -1.29
N LYS A 82 -3.95 26.73 -2.55
CA LYS A 82 -3.04 25.72 -3.12
C LYS A 82 -1.71 25.70 -2.38
N LEU A 83 -1.26 24.52 -1.97
CA LEU A 83 0.05 24.27 -1.35
C LEU A 83 0.98 23.52 -2.32
N ALA A 84 0.50 22.49 -2.97
CA ALA A 84 1.25 21.70 -3.93
C ALA A 84 0.29 21.06 -4.94
N GLY A 85 0.83 20.50 -6.01
CA GLY A 85 0.07 19.70 -6.96
C GLY A 85 0.89 19.39 -8.19
N ALA A 86 0.50 18.31 -8.86
CA ALA A 86 1.10 17.89 -10.11
C ALA A 86 0.03 17.26 -11.00
N ASP A 87 0.11 17.55 -12.28
CA ASP A 87 -0.64 16.87 -13.31
C ASP A 87 0.18 15.68 -13.81
N PHE A 88 -0.47 14.55 -14.05
CA PHE A 88 0.19 13.41 -14.66
C PHE A 88 0.40 13.68 -16.15
N LYS A 89 1.65 13.53 -16.61
CA LYS A 89 2.01 13.65 -18.04
C LYS A 89 1.36 12.52 -18.83
N THR A 90 1.17 12.75 -20.13
CA THR A 90 0.70 11.71 -21.07
C THR A 90 1.55 10.45 -20.93
N GLY A 91 0.91 9.29 -20.75
CA GLY A 91 1.58 8.01 -20.52
C GLY A 91 1.79 7.65 -19.04
N ASN A 92 1.77 8.60 -18.13
CA ASN A 92 1.83 8.33 -16.69
C ASN A 92 0.41 8.10 -16.14
N LEU A 93 -0.03 6.86 -16.13
CA LEU A 93 -1.37 6.48 -15.69
C LEU A 93 -1.45 6.37 -14.18
N CYS A 94 -2.48 6.99 -13.60
CA CYS A 94 -2.81 6.87 -12.18
C CYS A 94 -4.29 6.56 -12.04
N TYR A 95 -4.64 5.60 -11.18
CA TYR A 95 -6.03 5.18 -10.96
C TYR A 95 -6.33 5.10 -9.47
N ALA A 96 -7.49 5.63 -9.07
CA ALA A 96 -8.08 5.36 -7.78
C ALA A 96 -9.07 4.20 -7.93
N ILE A 97 -8.96 3.18 -7.08
CA ILE A 97 -9.75 1.95 -7.18
C ILE A 97 -10.15 1.45 -5.80
N HIS A 98 -11.27 0.74 -5.72
CA HIS A 98 -11.62 -0.04 -4.54
C HIS A 98 -10.58 -1.14 -4.32
N ARG A 99 -9.96 -1.19 -3.13
CA ARG A 99 -8.91 -2.18 -2.83
C ARG A 99 -9.39 -3.62 -2.99
N ALA A 100 -10.64 -3.91 -2.64
CA ALA A 100 -11.21 -5.24 -2.84
C ALA A 100 -11.34 -5.62 -4.32
N ALA A 101 -11.72 -4.66 -5.19
CA ALA A 101 -11.77 -4.88 -6.63
C ALA A 101 -10.38 -5.19 -7.21
N LEU A 102 -9.33 -4.47 -6.75
CA LEU A 102 -7.96 -4.78 -7.14
C LEU A 102 -7.53 -6.18 -6.71
N ILE A 103 -7.82 -6.56 -5.46
CA ILE A 103 -7.47 -7.90 -4.94
C ILE A 103 -8.24 -8.99 -5.68
N GLY A 104 -9.53 -8.79 -5.96
CA GLY A 104 -10.31 -9.71 -6.78
C GLY A 104 -9.71 -9.90 -8.17
N ALA A 105 -9.41 -8.79 -8.87
CA ALA A 105 -8.79 -8.83 -10.19
C ALA A 105 -7.42 -9.53 -10.19
N LEU A 106 -6.62 -9.36 -9.14
CA LEU A 106 -5.36 -10.10 -8.97
C LEU A 106 -5.61 -11.59 -8.72
N ALA A 107 -6.55 -11.96 -7.86
CA ALA A 107 -6.85 -13.35 -7.56
C ALA A 107 -7.39 -14.11 -8.77
N GLU A 108 -8.18 -13.47 -9.63
CA GLU A 108 -8.71 -14.03 -10.90
C GLU A 108 -7.59 -14.45 -11.89
N GLN A 109 -6.34 -13.96 -11.71
CA GLN A 109 -5.19 -14.32 -12.55
C GLN A 109 -4.52 -15.65 -12.16
N LEU A 110 -4.97 -16.25 -11.07
CA LEU A 110 -4.38 -17.50 -10.54
C LEU A 110 -5.40 -18.63 -10.59
N PRO A 111 -4.95 -19.88 -10.80
CA PRO A 111 -5.85 -21.03 -10.75
C PRO A 111 -6.42 -21.16 -9.32
N PRO A 112 -7.72 -21.52 -9.18
CA PRO A 112 -8.39 -21.61 -7.87
C PRO A 112 -7.66 -22.53 -6.87
N GLU A 113 -7.04 -23.58 -7.34
CA GLU A 113 -6.28 -24.54 -6.53
C GLU A 113 -4.98 -23.96 -5.95
N ALA A 114 -4.52 -22.82 -6.45
CA ALA A 114 -3.38 -22.10 -5.88
C ALA A 114 -3.78 -21.18 -4.72
N LEU A 115 -5.07 -20.97 -4.48
CA LEU A 115 -5.59 -20.00 -3.52
C LEU A 115 -6.21 -20.69 -2.30
N HIS A 116 -5.59 -20.53 -1.12
CA HIS A 116 -6.03 -21.16 0.12
C HIS A 116 -6.38 -20.09 1.16
N THR A 117 -7.63 -20.04 1.58
CA THR A 117 -8.15 -19.17 2.65
C THR A 117 -8.18 -19.88 4.00
N HIS A 118 -8.45 -19.13 5.10
CA HIS A 118 -8.45 -19.65 6.49
C HIS A 118 -7.09 -20.26 6.92
N LYS A 119 -5.98 -19.85 6.27
CA LYS A 119 -4.63 -20.37 6.50
C LYS A 119 -3.77 -19.35 7.24
N ARG A 120 -4.02 -19.20 8.53
CA ARG A 120 -3.21 -18.33 9.39
C ARG A 120 -1.88 -18.98 9.71
N PHE A 121 -0.79 -18.33 9.30
CA PHE A 121 0.57 -18.82 9.55
C PHE A 121 0.86 -18.99 11.05
N GLU A 122 1.41 -20.13 11.42
CA GLU A 122 1.92 -20.45 12.76
C GLU A 122 3.44 -20.39 12.79
N LYS A 123 4.09 -21.27 12.01
CA LYS A 123 5.57 -21.40 11.94
C LYS A 123 6.03 -22.02 10.64
N PHE A 124 7.31 -21.87 10.34
CA PHE A 124 7.99 -22.66 9.31
C PHE A 124 9.18 -23.44 9.87
N THR A 125 9.56 -24.51 9.18
CA THR A 125 10.79 -25.26 9.40
C THR A 125 11.51 -25.41 8.07
N GLU A 126 12.81 -25.11 8.06
CA GLU A 126 13.67 -25.25 6.88
C GLU A 126 14.48 -26.55 7.00
N GLY A 127 14.41 -27.38 5.95
CA GLY A 127 15.17 -28.62 5.83
C GLY A 127 16.16 -28.56 4.66
N SER A 128 16.96 -29.61 4.49
CA SER A 128 17.92 -29.73 3.39
C SER A 128 17.26 -29.69 2.01
N SER A 129 16.08 -30.28 1.87
CA SER A 129 15.36 -30.43 0.58
C SER A 129 14.26 -29.38 0.35
N GLY A 130 13.90 -28.55 1.34
CA GLY A 130 12.80 -27.60 1.18
C GLY A 130 12.38 -26.92 2.48
N ILE A 131 11.22 -26.33 2.47
CA ILE A 131 10.61 -25.64 3.59
C ILE A 131 9.20 -26.20 3.85
N LYS A 132 8.85 -26.34 5.12
CA LYS A 132 7.52 -26.72 5.57
C LYS A 132 6.91 -25.57 6.37
N VAL A 133 5.68 -25.22 6.05
CA VAL A 133 4.87 -24.19 6.73
C VAL A 133 3.72 -24.87 7.46
N SER A 134 3.52 -24.54 8.72
CA SER A 134 2.37 -24.96 9.54
C SER A 134 1.42 -23.81 9.75
N PHE A 135 0.11 -24.10 9.76
CA PHE A 135 -0.96 -23.13 9.99
C PHE A 135 -1.68 -23.43 11.32
N GLU A 136 -2.35 -22.41 11.89
CA GLU A 136 -3.06 -22.53 13.18
C GLU A 136 -4.19 -23.59 13.17
N ASP A 137 -4.73 -23.94 12.00
CA ASP A 137 -5.73 -25.00 11.83
C ASP A 137 -5.12 -26.42 11.83
N GLY A 138 -3.81 -26.56 12.09
CA GLY A 138 -3.09 -27.82 12.10
C GLY A 138 -2.65 -28.32 10.72
N SER A 139 -3.10 -27.70 9.63
CA SER A 139 -2.68 -28.07 8.27
C SER A 139 -1.24 -27.64 7.98
N GLN A 140 -0.63 -28.28 6.99
CA GLN A 140 0.76 -28.02 6.60
C GLN A 140 0.88 -27.89 5.08
N ALA A 141 1.87 -27.10 4.63
CA ALA A 141 2.29 -27.00 3.24
C ALA A 141 3.79 -27.22 3.13
N SER A 142 4.24 -27.88 2.04
CA SER A 142 5.65 -28.09 1.75
C SER A 142 6.00 -27.51 0.39
N GLY A 143 7.17 -26.89 0.25
CA GLY A 143 7.67 -26.31 -0.97
C GLY A 143 9.18 -26.14 -0.95
N ASP A 144 9.71 -25.56 -2.02
CA ASP A 144 11.13 -25.30 -2.16
C ASP A 144 11.57 -24.03 -1.42
N PHE A 145 10.66 -23.03 -1.36
CA PHE A 145 10.91 -21.74 -0.67
C PHE A 145 9.61 -21.08 -0.22
N LEU A 146 9.75 -20.09 0.66
CA LEU A 146 8.68 -19.31 1.27
C LEU A 146 8.85 -17.83 0.92
N VAL A 147 7.79 -17.17 0.45
CA VAL A 147 7.72 -15.73 0.34
C VAL A 147 6.70 -15.18 1.34
N ALA A 148 7.18 -14.33 2.26
CA ALA A 148 6.34 -13.69 3.25
C ALA A 148 5.79 -12.37 2.71
N THR A 149 4.47 -12.28 2.64
CA THR A 149 3.68 -11.13 2.20
C THR A 149 2.57 -10.81 3.20
N ASP A 150 2.76 -11.24 4.45
CA ASP A 150 1.82 -11.20 5.57
C ASP A 150 1.75 -9.84 6.29
N GLY A 151 2.16 -8.77 5.59
CA GLY A 151 1.92 -7.40 5.95
C GLY A 151 2.84 -6.86 7.06
N ILE A 152 2.50 -5.68 7.57
CA ILE A 152 3.31 -4.98 8.58
C ILE A 152 3.50 -5.82 9.86
N HIS A 153 2.51 -6.62 10.24
CA HIS A 153 2.55 -7.50 11.41
C HIS A 153 3.10 -8.90 11.11
N SER A 154 3.93 -9.03 10.08
CA SER A 154 4.47 -10.30 9.60
C SER A 154 4.99 -11.19 10.70
N ARG A 155 4.34 -12.35 10.85
CA ARG A 155 4.78 -13.42 11.76
C ARG A 155 5.97 -14.16 11.17
N VAL A 156 6.02 -14.32 9.85
CA VAL A 156 7.15 -14.95 9.14
C VAL A 156 8.42 -14.13 9.39
N ARG A 157 8.35 -12.78 9.22
CA ARG A 157 9.48 -11.90 9.56
C ARG A 157 9.89 -12.06 11.02
N GLY A 158 8.90 -12.12 11.93
CA GLY A 158 9.14 -12.30 13.37
C GLY A 158 9.95 -13.57 13.68
N GLN A 159 9.65 -14.68 13.01
CA GLN A 159 10.41 -15.93 13.14
C GLN A 159 11.77 -15.85 12.44
N LEU A 160 11.84 -15.21 11.27
CA LEU A 160 13.06 -15.12 10.46
C LEU A 160 14.12 -14.21 11.09
N LEU A 161 13.72 -13.02 11.55
CA LEU A 161 14.62 -11.93 11.93
C LEU A 161 14.45 -11.46 13.38
N GLY A 162 13.48 -12.03 14.12
CA GLY A 162 13.08 -11.51 15.42
C GLY A 162 12.08 -10.34 15.32
N LYS A 163 11.64 -9.85 16.47
CA LYS A 163 10.68 -8.74 16.56
C LYS A 163 11.36 -7.43 16.17
N LEU A 164 10.85 -6.76 15.16
CA LEU A 164 11.26 -5.39 14.80
C LEU A 164 10.26 -4.39 15.41
N PRO A 165 10.76 -3.28 15.99
CA PRO A 165 9.88 -2.26 16.57
C PRO A 165 9.14 -1.50 15.47
N TYR A 166 7.85 -1.30 15.68
CA TYR A 166 7.05 -0.37 14.88
C TYR A 166 7.31 1.06 15.29
N ARG A 167 7.27 1.99 14.33
CA ARG A 167 7.28 3.43 14.62
C ARG A 167 5.88 3.97 14.48
N TYR A 168 5.35 4.53 15.54
CA TYR A 168 4.05 5.19 15.55
C TYR A 168 4.18 6.62 15.02
N ALA A 169 3.41 6.96 13.98
CA ALA A 169 3.46 8.27 13.35
C ALA A 169 2.71 9.37 14.12
N GLN A 170 2.22 9.09 15.34
CA GLN A 170 1.38 9.97 16.16
C GLN A 170 0.13 10.44 15.45
N GLN A 171 -0.43 9.57 14.60
CA GLN A 171 -1.65 9.82 13.85
C GLN A 171 -2.54 8.59 13.84
N THR A 172 -3.84 8.83 13.99
CA THR A 172 -4.87 7.87 13.59
C THR A 172 -5.47 8.29 12.25
N CYS A 173 -6.09 7.35 11.55
CA CYS A 173 -6.71 7.59 10.26
C CYS A 173 -8.04 6.84 10.17
N TRP A 174 -9.10 7.57 9.88
CA TRP A 174 -10.38 7.02 9.46
C TRP A 174 -10.46 6.98 7.95
N ARG A 175 -11.00 5.91 7.41
CA ARG A 175 -11.12 5.67 5.97
C ARG A 175 -12.48 5.12 5.66
N ALA A 176 -13.09 5.59 4.59
CA ALA A 176 -14.33 5.02 4.08
C ALA A 176 -14.45 5.17 2.57
N ILE A 177 -15.27 4.30 1.99
CA ILE A 177 -15.85 4.48 0.67
C ILE A 177 -17.30 4.87 0.89
N VAL A 178 -17.73 5.93 0.23
CA VAL A 178 -19.09 6.45 0.38
C VAL A 178 -19.73 6.68 -0.99
N PRO A 179 -21.04 6.42 -1.12
CA PRO A 179 -21.80 6.80 -2.31
C PRO A 179 -21.89 8.33 -2.35
N PHE A 180 -21.12 8.93 -3.23
CA PHE A 180 -21.04 10.38 -3.38
C PHE A 180 -20.49 10.76 -4.75
N LYS A 181 -21.21 11.62 -5.48
CA LYS A 181 -20.79 12.16 -6.77
C LYS A 181 -20.05 13.47 -6.57
N LEU A 182 -18.77 13.47 -6.90
CA LEU A 182 -17.94 14.68 -6.80
C LEU A 182 -18.36 15.74 -7.84
N PRO A 183 -18.26 17.04 -7.49
CA PRO A 183 -18.36 18.11 -8.47
C PRO A 183 -17.36 17.95 -9.61
N GLN A 184 -17.69 18.45 -10.82
CA GLN A 184 -16.91 18.24 -12.04
C GLN A 184 -15.40 18.53 -11.90
N GLY A 185 -15.02 19.56 -11.13
CA GLY A 185 -13.60 19.91 -10.91
C GLY A 185 -12.79 18.91 -10.05
N TYR A 186 -13.45 17.91 -9.42
CA TYR A 186 -12.80 16.92 -8.55
C TYR A 186 -12.83 15.49 -9.10
N GLN A 187 -13.57 15.23 -10.18
CA GLN A 187 -13.80 13.86 -10.66
C GLN A 187 -12.51 13.10 -11.00
N HIS A 188 -11.53 13.78 -11.60
CA HIS A 188 -10.23 13.21 -11.98
C HIS A 188 -9.07 13.76 -11.16
N THR A 189 -9.38 14.31 -9.99
CA THR A 189 -8.38 14.92 -9.08
C THR A 189 -8.41 14.21 -7.74
N PHE A 190 -7.26 13.70 -7.30
CA PHE A 190 -7.10 13.28 -5.91
C PHE A 190 -6.66 14.48 -5.09
N THR A 191 -7.50 14.89 -4.15
CA THR A 191 -7.32 16.11 -3.36
C THR A 191 -6.97 15.76 -1.92
N GLU A 192 -5.94 16.38 -1.39
CA GLU A 192 -5.62 16.35 0.04
C GLU A 192 -5.77 17.77 0.62
N MET A 193 -6.62 17.91 1.63
CA MET A 193 -6.85 19.18 2.34
C MET A 193 -6.18 19.14 3.70
N TRP A 194 -5.36 20.16 4.01
CA TRP A 194 -4.66 20.30 5.27
C TRP A 194 -5.31 21.36 6.17
N GLY A 195 -5.67 20.95 7.38
CA GLY A 195 -6.23 21.82 8.39
C GLY A 195 -5.19 22.64 9.15
N ASN A 196 -5.66 23.43 10.11
CA ASN A 196 -4.80 24.30 10.95
C ASN A 196 -4.20 23.59 12.17
N GLU A 197 -4.63 22.35 12.47
CA GLU A 197 -4.12 21.59 13.61
C GLU A 197 -3.08 20.55 13.17
N PRO A 198 -2.20 20.09 14.09
CA PRO A 198 -1.26 19.02 13.81
C PRO A 198 -1.96 17.76 13.30
N GLY A 199 -1.44 17.16 12.22
CA GLY A 199 -1.95 15.91 11.69
C GLY A 199 -3.34 15.97 11.08
N LEU A 200 -4.01 17.12 11.09
CA LEU A 200 -5.38 17.26 10.63
C LEU A 200 -5.44 17.39 9.10
N ARG A 201 -5.87 16.31 8.43
CA ARG A 201 -5.97 16.25 6.97
C ARG A 201 -7.16 15.41 6.54
N VAL A 202 -7.70 15.75 5.37
CA VAL A 202 -8.64 14.91 4.64
C VAL A 202 -8.14 14.75 3.22
N GLY A 203 -8.03 13.51 2.75
CA GLY A 203 -7.77 13.21 1.34
C GLY A 203 -8.93 12.47 0.72
N PHE A 204 -9.28 12.78 -0.52
CA PHE A 204 -10.39 12.15 -1.21
C PHE A 204 -10.21 12.15 -2.74
N GLY A 205 -10.88 11.21 -3.38
CA GLY A 205 -10.99 11.11 -4.84
C GLY A 205 -12.06 10.12 -5.25
N ALA A 206 -12.62 10.32 -6.42
CA ALA A 206 -13.56 9.36 -7.01
C ALA A 206 -12.84 8.04 -7.33
N ILE A 207 -13.47 6.90 -7.03
CA ILE A 207 -12.99 5.56 -7.39
C ILE A 207 -13.81 4.97 -8.54
N ASP A 208 -14.99 5.48 -8.75
CA ASP A 208 -15.89 5.26 -9.87
C ASP A 208 -16.85 6.47 -10.01
N ASP A 209 -17.88 6.38 -10.87
CA ASP A 209 -18.82 7.46 -11.13
C ASP A 209 -19.76 7.78 -9.95
N GLU A 210 -19.93 6.86 -9.01
CA GLU A 210 -20.90 6.94 -7.91
C GLU A 210 -20.27 6.95 -6.52
N HIS A 211 -18.99 6.54 -6.40
CA HIS A 211 -18.33 6.39 -5.12
C HIS A 211 -17.04 7.18 -5.02
N ILE A 212 -16.79 7.68 -3.83
CA ILE A 212 -15.48 8.23 -3.46
C ILE A 212 -14.83 7.39 -2.38
N TYR A 213 -13.53 7.38 -2.41
CA TYR A 213 -12.70 7.04 -1.26
C TYR A 213 -12.29 8.32 -0.54
N PHE A 214 -12.42 8.36 0.78
CA PHE A 214 -11.78 9.38 1.58
C PHE A 214 -11.01 8.79 2.75
N PHE A 215 -9.99 9.52 3.18
CA PHE A 215 -9.33 9.33 4.46
C PHE A 215 -9.29 10.64 5.25
N ALA A 216 -9.31 10.53 6.57
CA ALA A 216 -9.24 11.65 7.49
C ALA A 216 -8.24 11.32 8.59
N THR A 217 -7.22 12.17 8.80
CA THR A 217 -6.17 11.93 9.80
C THR A 217 -6.21 12.94 10.93
N TYR A 218 -5.82 12.50 12.12
CA TYR A 218 -5.75 13.32 13.32
C TYR A 218 -4.53 12.97 14.17
N PHE A 219 -3.89 13.99 14.74
CA PHE A 219 -2.77 13.82 15.65
C PHE A 219 -3.27 13.36 17.03
N THR A 220 -2.87 12.17 17.46
CA THR A 220 -3.31 11.59 18.73
C THR A 220 -2.35 10.52 19.22
N SER A 221 -2.52 10.06 20.47
CA SER A 221 -1.87 8.87 21.00
C SER A 221 -2.42 7.60 20.34
N ALA A 222 -1.60 6.53 20.33
CA ALA A 222 -2.01 5.23 19.82
C ALA A 222 -3.05 4.55 20.71
N GLY A 223 -3.78 3.58 20.13
CA GLY A 223 -4.69 2.68 20.85
C GLY A 223 -6.08 3.25 21.14
N GLY A 224 -6.41 4.43 20.59
CA GLY A 224 -7.75 5.00 20.72
C GLY A 224 -8.81 4.11 20.07
N LYS A 225 -10.01 4.10 20.66
CA LYS A 225 -11.19 3.39 20.15
C LYS A 225 -12.33 4.39 19.92
N ASP A 226 -13.11 4.15 18.88
CA ASP A 226 -14.30 4.95 18.59
C ASP A 226 -15.53 4.33 19.25
N ASP A 227 -16.43 5.18 19.75
CA ASP A 227 -17.81 4.75 20.07
C ASP A 227 -18.66 4.87 18.79
N PRO A 228 -19.22 3.76 18.28
CA PRO A 228 -20.08 3.80 17.09
C PRO A 228 -21.26 4.77 17.20
N LYS A 229 -21.72 5.07 18.41
CA LYS A 229 -22.87 5.97 18.64
C LYS A 229 -22.48 7.44 18.45
N SER A 230 -21.26 7.84 18.81
CA SER A 230 -20.78 9.23 18.72
C SER A 230 -19.84 9.48 17.54
N LEU A 231 -19.29 8.43 16.90
CA LEU A 231 -18.22 8.54 15.91
C LEU A 231 -18.47 9.63 14.85
N LYS A 232 -19.64 9.66 14.23
CA LYS A 232 -19.95 10.68 13.22
C LYS A 232 -19.92 12.10 13.79
N GLN A 233 -20.49 12.27 15.00
CA GLN A 233 -20.51 13.56 15.68
C GLN A 233 -19.11 14.01 16.04
N ASP A 234 -18.29 13.09 16.53
CA ASP A 234 -16.88 13.34 16.87
C ASP A 234 -16.09 13.77 15.64
N LEU A 235 -16.24 13.05 14.51
CA LEU A 235 -15.61 13.41 13.25
C LEU A 235 -16.09 14.77 12.73
N LEU A 236 -17.39 15.06 12.75
CA LEU A 236 -17.92 16.37 12.35
C LEU A 236 -17.39 17.49 13.24
N SER A 237 -17.19 17.25 14.53
CA SER A 237 -16.58 18.21 15.45
C SER A 237 -15.10 18.45 15.16
N ILE A 238 -14.32 17.37 14.91
CA ILE A 238 -12.88 17.43 14.59
C ILE A 238 -12.65 18.21 13.27
N TYR A 239 -13.49 17.96 12.26
CA TYR A 239 -13.33 18.52 10.92
C TYR A 239 -14.25 19.72 10.63
N LYS A 240 -14.85 20.34 11.66
CA LYS A 240 -15.85 21.42 11.51
C LYS A 240 -15.43 22.61 10.65
N ASP A 241 -14.13 22.90 10.62
CA ASP A 241 -13.57 24.03 9.86
C ASP A 241 -13.22 23.67 8.40
N PHE A 242 -13.50 22.41 7.99
CA PHE A 242 -13.33 21.99 6.59
C PHE A 242 -14.55 22.40 5.74
N PRO A 243 -14.37 22.48 4.41
CA PRO A 243 -15.48 22.82 3.51
C PRO A 243 -16.69 21.90 3.68
N PRO A 244 -17.93 22.40 3.38
CA PRO A 244 -19.14 21.58 3.44
C PRO A 244 -19.03 20.24 2.71
N LEU A 245 -18.35 20.20 1.56
CA LEU A 245 -18.08 18.98 0.80
C LEU A 245 -17.47 17.87 1.66
N VAL A 246 -16.48 18.19 2.50
CA VAL A 246 -15.84 17.21 3.40
C VAL A 246 -16.80 16.76 4.50
N LEU A 247 -17.56 17.69 5.08
CA LEU A 247 -18.54 17.37 6.11
C LEU A 247 -19.65 16.46 5.56
N ASP A 248 -20.02 16.64 4.29
CA ASP A 248 -21.01 15.82 3.64
C ASP A 248 -20.51 14.38 3.39
N PHE A 249 -19.21 14.15 3.10
CA PHE A 249 -18.62 12.79 3.08
C PHE A 249 -18.81 12.08 4.42
N ILE A 250 -18.51 12.77 5.54
CA ILE A 250 -18.63 12.23 6.88
C ILE A 250 -20.09 11.91 7.22
N LYS A 251 -21.03 12.80 6.87
CA LYS A 251 -22.47 12.59 7.08
C LYS A 251 -22.99 11.39 6.27
N THR A 252 -22.53 11.24 5.03
CA THR A 252 -22.96 10.16 4.12
C THR A 252 -22.36 8.81 4.52
N ALA A 253 -21.17 8.76 5.11
CA ALA A 253 -20.51 7.53 5.50
C ALA A 253 -21.38 6.72 6.48
N GLN A 254 -21.50 5.41 6.22
CA GLN A 254 -22.09 4.49 7.20
C GLN A 254 -21.04 4.15 8.26
N VAL A 255 -21.40 4.25 9.54
CA VAL A 255 -20.49 4.02 10.67
C VAL A 255 -19.78 2.66 10.58
N ALA A 256 -20.50 1.62 10.19
CA ALA A 256 -19.96 0.27 10.03
C ALA A 256 -18.86 0.17 8.96
N ASN A 257 -18.83 1.11 8.00
CA ASN A 257 -17.87 1.16 6.91
C ASN A 257 -16.69 2.13 7.16
N ILE A 258 -16.70 2.84 8.29
CA ILE A 258 -15.59 3.71 8.70
C ILE A 258 -14.53 2.86 9.40
N LEU A 259 -13.40 2.68 8.74
CA LEU A 259 -12.26 1.94 9.29
C LEU A 259 -11.31 2.92 9.99
N ARG A 260 -11.02 2.67 11.28
CA ARG A 260 -9.99 3.38 12.01
C ARG A 260 -8.72 2.56 12.14
N ASN A 261 -7.59 3.16 11.84
CA ASN A 261 -6.28 2.56 12.06
C ASN A 261 -5.27 3.61 12.53
N ASP A 262 -4.50 3.27 13.54
CA ASP A 262 -3.30 4.02 13.89
C ASP A 262 -2.23 3.85 12.81
N ILE A 263 -1.51 4.92 12.51
CA ILE A 263 -0.51 4.91 11.43
C ILE A 263 0.83 4.49 11.99
N TYR A 264 1.30 3.33 11.53
CA TYR A 264 2.63 2.79 11.83
C TYR A 264 3.44 2.55 10.56
N ASP A 265 4.76 2.51 10.71
CA ASP A 265 5.68 1.93 9.74
C ASP A 265 6.73 1.06 10.43
N LEU A 266 7.64 0.52 9.63
CA LEU A 266 8.84 -0.16 10.11
C LEU A 266 10.06 0.71 9.88
N ASN A 267 10.97 0.72 10.86
CA ASN A 267 12.30 1.25 10.59
C ASN A 267 12.97 0.41 9.50
N PRO A 268 13.50 1.02 8.42
CA PRO A 268 14.09 0.27 7.32
C PRO A 268 15.17 -0.71 7.77
N GLY A 269 14.90 -2.00 7.61
CA GLY A 269 15.84 -3.09 7.89
C GLY A 269 16.57 -3.54 6.63
N SER A 270 17.85 -3.91 6.76
CA SER A 270 18.70 -4.27 5.62
C SER A 270 18.62 -5.73 5.19
N GLN A 271 17.95 -6.58 5.95
CA GLN A 271 17.84 -8.01 5.65
C GLN A 271 16.40 -8.36 5.26
N TRP A 272 16.19 -8.80 4.02
CA TRP A 272 14.90 -9.18 3.48
C TRP A 272 14.80 -10.65 3.10
N HIS A 273 15.87 -11.39 3.24
CA HIS A 273 15.87 -12.85 3.03
C HIS A 273 16.89 -13.54 3.96
N ARG A 274 16.64 -14.80 4.22
CA ARG A 274 17.59 -15.74 4.85
C ARG A 274 17.20 -17.16 4.47
N GLY A 275 18.21 -17.96 4.03
CA GLY A 275 17.96 -19.31 3.56
C GLY A 275 16.91 -19.37 2.46
N ARG A 276 15.87 -20.15 2.68
CA ARG A 276 14.77 -20.36 1.74
C ARG A 276 13.59 -19.39 1.91
N VAL A 277 13.75 -18.31 2.69
CA VAL A 277 12.67 -17.35 2.99
C VAL A 277 13.02 -15.96 2.49
N ALA A 278 12.08 -15.31 1.77
CA ALA A 278 12.17 -13.91 1.38
C ALA A 278 10.94 -13.12 1.87
N LEU A 279 11.13 -11.82 2.16
CA LEU A 279 10.09 -10.87 2.57
C LEU A 279 9.74 -9.93 1.42
N VAL A 280 8.45 -9.65 1.20
CA VAL A 280 7.97 -8.76 0.12
C VAL A 280 6.86 -7.85 0.65
N GLY A 281 6.78 -6.64 0.10
CA GLY A 281 5.78 -5.65 0.49
C GLY A 281 5.96 -5.20 1.94
N ASP A 282 4.85 -5.00 2.66
CA ASP A 282 4.87 -4.51 4.03
C ASP A 282 5.59 -5.45 5.02
N ALA A 283 5.74 -6.73 4.69
CA ALA A 283 6.58 -7.65 5.45
C ALA A 283 8.06 -7.22 5.46
N ALA A 284 8.52 -6.56 4.39
CA ALA A 284 9.90 -6.09 4.24
C ALA A 284 10.07 -4.58 4.52
N HIS A 285 9.14 -3.75 4.03
CA HIS A 285 9.32 -2.29 3.96
C HIS A 285 8.02 -1.49 4.19
N ALA A 286 7.22 -1.88 5.19
CA ALA A 286 6.00 -1.15 5.54
C ALA A 286 6.25 0.35 5.72
N THR A 287 5.43 1.16 5.08
CA THR A 287 5.54 2.62 5.06
C THR A 287 4.28 3.30 5.56
N THR A 288 4.40 4.52 6.10
CA THR A 288 3.24 5.36 6.35
C THR A 288 2.53 5.73 5.02
N PRO A 289 1.23 6.01 5.01
CA PRO A 289 0.47 6.23 3.77
C PRO A 289 0.70 7.58 3.09
N ASN A 290 1.58 8.45 3.63
CA ASN A 290 1.71 9.85 3.24
C ASN A 290 2.14 10.10 1.78
N MET A 291 2.73 9.12 1.12
CA MET A 291 3.09 9.19 -0.30
C MET A 291 2.15 8.36 -1.19
N GLY A 292 1.15 7.68 -0.64
CA GLY A 292 0.30 6.77 -1.41
C GLY A 292 1.06 5.59 -2.05
N GLN A 293 2.25 5.24 -1.55
CA GLN A 293 3.16 4.32 -2.23
C GLN A 293 3.16 2.88 -1.69
N GLY A 294 2.53 2.58 -0.54
CA GLY A 294 2.62 1.24 0.06
C GLY A 294 2.26 0.11 -0.90
N GLY A 295 1.07 0.15 -1.49
CA GLY A 295 0.64 -0.85 -2.47
C GLY A 295 1.45 -0.85 -3.77
N ASN A 296 1.85 0.33 -4.25
CA ASN A 296 2.67 0.47 -5.45
C ASN A 296 4.08 -0.14 -5.25
N GLN A 297 4.70 0.09 -4.08
CA GLN A 297 5.98 -0.53 -3.73
C GLN A 297 5.85 -2.04 -3.51
N ALA A 298 4.69 -2.52 -3.05
CA ALA A 298 4.41 -3.95 -2.94
C ALA A 298 4.33 -4.62 -4.32
N LEU A 299 3.61 -4.04 -5.28
CA LEU A 299 3.56 -4.48 -6.67
C LEU A 299 4.96 -4.51 -7.30
N GLU A 300 5.71 -3.42 -7.12
CA GLU A 300 7.06 -3.29 -7.64
C GLU A 300 8.02 -4.33 -7.05
N SER A 301 7.94 -4.60 -5.74
CA SER A 301 8.74 -5.63 -5.08
C SER A 301 8.38 -7.04 -5.55
N ALA A 302 7.09 -7.32 -5.77
CA ALA A 302 6.61 -8.59 -6.29
C ALA A 302 7.15 -8.86 -7.71
N TRP A 303 7.06 -7.86 -8.58
CA TRP A 303 7.58 -7.96 -9.95
C TRP A 303 9.10 -8.15 -9.98
N VAL A 304 9.87 -7.33 -9.24
CA VAL A 304 11.33 -7.44 -9.20
C VAL A 304 11.78 -8.79 -8.62
N LEU A 305 11.08 -9.31 -7.58
CA LEU A 305 11.37 -10.66 -7.10
C LEU A 305 11.17 -11.70 -8.20
N ALA A 306 10.04 -11.66 -8.92
CA ALA A 306 9.74 -12.62 -9.99
C ALA A 306 10.80 -12.57 -11.12
N GLU A 307 11.25 -11.37 -11.50
CA GLU A 307 12.31 -11.23 -12.52
C GLU A 307 13.66 -11.79 -12.03
N CYS A 308 14.07 -11.49 -10.79
CA CYS A 308 15.29 -12.05 -10.20
C CYS A 308 15.24 -13.58 -10.06
N MET A 309 14.04 -14.14 -9.91
CA MET A 309 13.82 -15.57 -9.76
C MET A 309 13.70 -16.31 -11.12
N ALA A 310 13.60 -15.61 -12.25
CA ALA A 310 13.37 -16.22 -13.56
C ALA A 310 14.39 -17.31 -13.92
N LYS A 311 15.67 -17.13 -13.54
CA LYS A 311 16.74 -18.10 -13.78
C LYS A 311 16.79 -19.23 -12.75
N VAL A 312 16.13 -19.06 -11.61
CA VAL A 312 16.17 -20.02 -10.49
C VAL A 312 15.33 -21.24 -10.79
N VAL A 313 14.23 -21.12 -11.56
CA VAL A 313 13.38 -22.24 -11.92
C VAL A 313 14.15 -23.38 -12.60
N GLN A 314 15.15 -23.04 -13.42
CA GLN A 314 16.01 -24.00 -14.11
C GLN A 314 17.28 -24.33 -13.31
N GLN A 315 17.64 -23.52 -12.32
CA GLN A 315 18.87 -23.63 -11.54
C GLN A 315 18.57 -23.46 -10.03
N PRO A 316 17.92 -24.46 -9.38
CA PRO A 316 17.45 -24.36 -7.97
C PRO A 316 18.53 -23.98 -6.97
N GLN A 317 19.80 -24.34 -7.23
CA GLN A 317 20.95 -23.97 -6.41
C GLN A 317 21.20 -22.47 -6.34
N ARG A 318 20.61 -21.68 -7.26
CA ARG A 318 20.70 -20.20 -7.29
C ARG A 318 19.61 -19.49 -6.47
N LEU A 319 18.77 -20.20 -5.69
CA LEU A 319 17.68 -19.63 -4.94
C LEU A 319 18.10 -18.41 -4.09
N THR A 320 19.13 -18.59 -3.27
CA THR A 320 19.63 -17.53 -2.37
C THR A 320 20.26 -16.37 -3.17
N THR A 321 20.86 -16.64 -4.33
CA THR A 321 21.36 -15.61 -5.24
C THR A 321 20.22 -14.77 -5.83
N GLY A 322 19.10 -15.40 -6.24
CA GLY A 322 17.92 -14.70 -6.72
C GLY A 322 17.31 -13.77 -5.64
N PHE A 323 17.23 -14.24 -4.40
CA PHE A 323 16.78 -13.41 -3.28
C PHE A 323 17.74 -12.26 -2.96
N ALA A 324 19.04 -12.51 -3.01
CA ALA A 324 20.05 -11.47 -2.80
C ALA A 324 19.99 -10.39 -3.90
N GLN A 325 19.81 -10.78 -5.16
CA GLN A 325 19.62 -9.86 -6.28
C GLN A 325 18.34 -9.03 -6.11
N TYR A 326 17.21 -9.65 -5.77
CA TYR A 326 15.98 -8.95 -5.43
C TYR A 326 16.20 -7.89 -4.34
N GLN A 327 16.81 -8.27 -3.23
CA GLN A 327 17.10 -7.34 -2.14
C GLN A 327 18.00 -6.19 -2.62
N GLN A 328 19.06 -6.47 -3.34
CA GLN A 328 20.00 -5.47 -3.87
C GLN A 328 19.28 -4.45 -4.77
N GLN A 329 18.42 -4.91 -5.67
CA GLN A 329 17.67 -4.07 -6.59
C GLN A 329 16.65 -3.18 -5.88
N ARG A 330 15.99 -3.69 -4.85
CA ARG A 330 14.84 -3.01 -4.24
C ARG A 330 15.16 -2.15 -3.01
N LEU A 331 16.16 -2.54 -2.24
CA LEU A 331 16.41 -2.00 -0.89
C LEU A 331 16.53 -0.48 -0.88
N LYS A 332 17.34 0.10 -1.77
CA LYS A 332 17.62 1.54 -1.80
C LYS A 332 16.36 2.36 -2.07
N LYS A 333 15.55 1.98 -3.06
CA LYS A 333 14.33 2.70 -3.44
C LYS A 333 13.25 2.56 -2.37
N ALA A 334 12.98 1.35 -1.90
CA ALA A 334 11.98 1.12 -0.88
C ALA A 334 12.33 1.85 0.43
N HIS A 335 13.59 1.81 0.87
CA HIS A 335 14.05 2.57 2.03
C HIS A 335 13.90 4.08 1.86
N LYS A 336 14.14 4.60 0.66
CA LYS A 336 13.92 6.01 0.37
C LYS A 336 12.45 6.36 0.54
N VAL A 337 11.53 5.57 -0.01
CA VAL A 337 10.08 5.78 0.13
C VAL A 337 9.65 5.76 1.59
N VAL A 338 10.11 4.77 2.38
CA VAL A 338 9.80 4.70 3.83
C VAL A 338 10.30 5.94 4.56
N LYS A 339 11.55 6.37 4.32
CA LYS A 339 12.14 7.54 4.96
C LYS A 339 11.44 8.84 4.57
N ASP A 340 11.11 9.02 3.29
CA ASP A 340 10.46 10.24 2.80
C ASP A 340 9.00 10.30 3.29
N SER A 341 8.28 9.19 3.28
CA SER A 341 6.93 9.10 3.84
C SER A 341 6.90 9.42 5.34
N TRP A 342 7.90 8.95 6.10
CA TRP A 342 8.09 9.29 7.50
C TRP A 342 8.37 10.78 7.72
N ARG A 343 9.22 11.39 6.87
CA ARG A 343 9.49 12.83 6.93
C ARG A 343 8.23 13.65 6.70
N ILE A 344 7.37 13.24 5.75
CA ILE A 344 6.08 13.90 5.52
C ILE A 344 5.19 13.79 6.76
N SER A 345 5.12 12.64 7.45
CA SER A 345 4.40 12.52 8.73
C SER A 345 4.84 13.58 9.73
N ARG A 346 6.15 13.79 9.87
CA ARG A 346 6.69 14.80 10.80
C ARG A 346 6.32 16.22 10.40
N LEU A 347 6.37 16.52 9.10
CA LEU A 347 5.98 17.84 8.56
C LEU A 347 4.49 18.12 8.77
N VAL A 348 3.65 17.12 8.61
CA VAL A 348 2.20 17.25 8.85
C VAL A 348 1.89 17.45 10.33
N ASN A 349 2.67 16.84 11.22
CA ASN A 349 2.49 16.89 12.68
C ASN A 349 3.11 18.10 13.36
N LEU A 350 3.59 19.11 12.63
CA LEU A 350 4.18 20.32 13.24
C LEU A 350 3.19 20.97 14.23
N LYS A 351 3.60 21.08 15.50
CA LYS A 351 2.77 21.61 16.58
C LYS A 351 2.65 23.15 16.55
N SER A 352 3.75 23.85 16.21
CA SER A 352 3.77 25.30 16.13
C SER A 352 2.99 25.82 14.92
N GLY A 353 2.06 26.75 15.13
CA GLY A 353 1.33 27.44 14.07
C GLY A 353 2.26 28.21 13.12
N ILE A 354 3.30 28.85 13.67
CA ILE A 354 4.33 29.54 12.86
C ILE A 354 5.05 28.54 11.95
N ALA A 355 5.49 27.40 12.50
CA ALA A 355 6.16 26.36 11.70
C ALA A 355 5.26 25.80 10.61
N ARG A 356 3.95 25.61 10.88
CA ARG A 356 2.97 25.23 9.85
C ARG A 356 2.82 26.29 8.76
N GLY A 357 2.80 27.58 9.15
CA GLY A 357 2.76 28.70 8.21
C GLY A 357 3.99 28.71 7.29
N VAL A 358 5.20 28.59 7.85
CA VAL A 358 6.47 28.51 7.09
C VAL A 358 6.47 27.29 6.15
N ARG A 359 6.06 26.11 6.64
CA ARG A 359 5.92 24.91 5.81
C ARG A 359 4.99 25.15 4.62
N ASN A 360 3.81 25.72 4.88
CA ASN A 360 2.81 25.97 3.84
C ASN A 360 3.36 26.94 2.78
N LEU A 361 4.07 27.99 3.22
CA LEU A 361 4.72 28.94 2.34
C LEU A 361 5.81 28.24 1.47
N ALA A 362 6.67 27.44 2.12
CA ALA A 362 7.70 26.69 1.41
C ALA A 362 7.11 25.73 0.36
N MET A 363 6.00 25.03 0.68
CA MET A 363 5.31 24.19 -0.28
C MET A 363 4.71 24.98 -1.44
N GLN A 364 4.10 26.13 -1.17
CA GLN A 364 3.46 26.98 -2.17
C GLN A 364 4.47 27.52 -3.20
N TYR A 365 5.67 27.88 -2.74
CA TYR A 365 6.73 28.44 -3.59
C TYR A 365 7.76 27.40 -4.07
N MET A 366 7.51 26.12 -3.81
CA MET A 366 8.38 25.05 -4.35
C MET A 366 8.32 25.04 -5.88
N PRO A 367 9.46 25.15 -6.57
CA PRO A 367 9.48 25.07 -8.03
C PRO A 367 8.84 23.76 -8.52
N PRO A 368 7.88 23.79 -9.47
CA PRO A 368 7.21 22.61 -9.99
C PRO A 368 8.19 21.53 -10.48
N ARG A 369 9.29 21.94 -11.12
CA ARG A 369 10.35 21.04 -11.61
C ARG A 369 10.97 20.16 -10.51
N LEU A 370 11.12 20.68 -9.28
CA LEU A 370 11.65 19.90 -8.16
C LEU A 370 10.65 18.87 -7.66
N ALA A 371 9.37 19.23 -7.59
CA ALA A 371 8.30 18.31 -7.22
C ALA A 371 8.18 17.18 -8.26
N GLU A 372 8.15 17.52 -9.55
CA GLU A 372 8.10 16.57 -10.67
C GLU A 372 9.30 15.62 -10.67
N ALA A 373 10.53 16.13 -10.56
CA ALA A 373 11.74 15.31 -10.52
C ALA A 373 11.76 14.32 -9.33
N ASN A 374 11.20 14.70 -8.18
CA ASN A 374 11.07 13.80 -7.04
C ASN A 374 10.01 12.71 -7.30
N MET A 375 8.89 13.04 -7.94
CA MET A 375 7.86 12.08 -8.32
C MET A 375 8.38 11.10 -9.38
N GLU A 376 9.07 11.60 -10.42
CA GLU A 376 9.67 10.76 -11.47
C GLU A 376 10.61 9.72 -10.87
N LYS A 377 11.48 10.08 -9.93
CA LYS A 377 12.36 9.13 -9.23
C LYS A 377 11.60 8.04 -8.45
N VAL A 378 10.42 8.35 -7.92
CA VAL A 378 9.58 7.37 -7.22
C VAL A 378 8.90 6.44 -8.22
N TYR A 379 8.51 6.96 -9.39
CA TYR A 379 7.76 6.21 -10.40
C TYR A 379 8.65 5.44 -11.37
N ALA A 380 9.92 5.80 -11.52
CA ALA A 380 10.85 5.11 -12.41
C ALA A 380 11.04 3.64 -12.03
N LEU A 381 10.95 2.75 -13.01
CA LEU A 381 11.20 1.30 -12.88
C LEU A 381 12.52 0.96 -13.58
N GLU A 382 13.63 1.38 -12.97
CA GLU A 382 14.98 1.17 -13.46
C GLU A 382 15.64 0.02 -12.68
N TYR A 383 15.64 -1.19 -13.25
CA TYR A 383 16.18 -2.41 -12.65
C TYR A 383 16.96 -3.22 -13.69
N ASP A 384 18.08 -3.81 -13.27
CA ASP A 384 18.92 -4.69 -14.07
C ASP A 384 18.69 -6.15 -13.65
N PHE A 385 18.26 -7.02 -14.60
CA PHE A 385 17.90 -8.44 -14.34
C PHE A 385 18.83 -9.45 -15.01
#